data_8b7a68b7c347b666294941e13494e015
#
_entry.id   8b7a68b7c347b666294941e13494e015
#
_cell.length_a   1.000
_cell.length_b   1.000
_cell.length_c   1.000
_cell.angle_alpha   90.00
_cell.angle_beta   90.00
_cell.angle_gamma   90.00
#
_symmetry.space_group_name_H-M   'P 1'
#
loop_
_entity.id
_entity.type
_entity.pdbx_description
1 polymer ?
#
loop_
_entity_poly.entity_id
_entity_poly.type
_entity_poly.pdbx_seq_one_letter_code
_entity_poly.pdbx_strand_id
1 'polypeptide(L)'
;FAFTARSGTGKSTHARLWMRYLGDQGAKILNGDKPFLYVPECGEPMVYGCPWTGKEGWGYNGHAPLAGICVLRQAPTCSIERLAPADASETIIRQCHMPRESPVGALTVLRCIDRVLAEVPVWAMGCDISETAVKTSFEAMTGQSYAEVVRKQ
;
A
#
# COMPACT_ATOMS: atom_id res chain seq x y z
N PHE A 1 -1.26 -3.91 -4.18
CA PHE A 1 -1.61 -2.75 -3.35
C PHE A 1 -0.56 -2.54 -2.28
N ALA A 2 -0.34 -1.27 -1.88
CA ALA A 2 0.53 -0.90 -0.78
C ALA A 2 -0.27 -0.23 0.35
N PHE A 3 -0.07 -0.69 1.57
CA PHE A 3 -0.61 -0.05 2.77
C PHE A 3 0.47 0.74 3.46
N THR A 4 0.25 2.03 3.70
CA THR A 4 1.20 2.91 4.36
C THR A 4 0.56 3.63 5.54
N ALA A 5 1.35 3.98 6.55
CA ALA A 5 0.94 4.75 7.71
C ALA A 5 2.14 5.09 8.58
N ARG A 6 1.97 5.95 9.57
CA ARG A 6 2.97 6.14 10.63
C ARG A 6 3.26 4.82 11.36
N SER A 7 4.46 4.70 11.91
CA SER A 7 4.81 3.54 12.74
C SER A 7 3.80 3.36 13.89
N GLY A 8 3.42 2.13 14.18
CA GLY A 8 2.45 1.82 15.24
C GLY A 8 0.96 1.97 14.87
N THR A 9 0.63 2.47 13.68
CA THR A 9 -0.78 2.67 13.26
C THR A 9 -1.53 1.35 13.01
N GLY A 10 -0.82 0.23 12.75
CA GLY A 10 -1.47 -1.06 12.50
C GLY A 10 -1.38 -1.57 11.06
N LYS A 11 -0.40 -1.11 10.25
CA LYS A 11 -0.16 -1.64 8.89
C LYS A 11 -0.07 -3.17 8.85
N SER A 12 0.81 -3.73 9.69
CA SER A 12 0.97 -5.20 9.76
C SER A 12 -0.30 -5.89 10.22
N THR A 13 -1.09 -5.26 11.10
CA THR A 13 -2.40 -5.78 11.53
C THR A 13 -3.37 -5.82 10.35
N HIS A 14 -3.47 -4.75 9.57
CA HIS A 14 -4.35 -4.69 8.40
C HIS A 14 -3.90 -5.68 7.32
N ALA A 15 -2.60 -5.79 7.04
CA ALA A 15 -2.07 -6.80 6.11
C ALA A 15 -2.38 -8.24 6.59
N ARG A 16 -2.29 -8.51 7.91
CA ARG A 16 -2.67 -9.80 8.49
C ARG A 16 -4.17 -10.09 8.33
N LEU A 17 -5.02 -9.09 8.47
CA LEU A 17 -6.45 -9.25 8.21
C LEU A 17 -6.72 -9.59 6.75
N TRP A 18 -6.05 -8.94 5.79
CA TRP A 18 -6.14 -9.30 4.38
C TRP A 18 -5.72 -10.74 4.14
N MET A 19 -4.63 -11.20 4.75
CA MET A 19 -4.21 -12.61 4.67
C MET A 19 -5.22 -13.56 5.28
N ARG A 20 -5.82 -13.18 6.42
CA ARG A 20 -6.83 -14.01 7.12
C ARG A 20 -8.09 -14.20 6.29
N TYR A 21 -8.58 -13.16 5.64
CA TYR A 21 -9.87 -13.17 4.95
C TYR A 21 -9.79 -13.37 3.45
N LEU A 22 -8.63 -13.12 2.84
CA LEU A 22 -8.41 -13.21 1.39
C LEU A 22 -7.23 -14.12 1.00
N GLY A 23 -6.55 -14.74 1.96
CA GLY A 23 -5.40 -15.63 1.69
C GLY A 23 -5.77 -16.80 0.78
N ASP A 24 -6.89 -17.44 1.05
CA ASP A 24 -7.42 -18.55 0.24
C ASP A 24 -7.87 -18.08 -1.15
N GLN A 25 -8.10 -16.78 -1.34
CA GLN A 25 -8.38 -16.14 -2.63
C GLN A 25 -7.09 -15.67 -3.35
N GLY A 26 -5.93 -16.11 -2.88
CA GLY A 26 -4.64 -15.82 -3.51
C GLY A 26 -3.96 -14.54 -3.04
N ALA A 27 -4.47 -13.84 -2.02
CA ALA A 27 -3.77 -12.70 -1.43
C ALA A 27 -2.42 -13.15 -0.83
N LYS A 28 -1.36 -12.38 -1.11
CA LYS A 28 0.00 -12.64 -0.62
C LYS A 28 0.67 -11.34 -0.21
N ILE A 29 1.51 -11.40 0.82
CA ILE A 29 2.33 -10.25 1.23
C ILE A 29 3.67 -10.32 0.50
N LEU A 30 3.87 -9.40 -0.45
CA LEU A 30 5.12 -9.29 -1.19
C LEU A 30 6.28 -8.79 -0.30
N ASN A 31 5.99 -7.80 0.56
CA ASN A 31 6.94 -7.27 1.54
C ASN A 31 6.19 -6.64 2.71
N GLY A 32 6.62 -6.91 3.93
CA GLY A 32 5.95 -6.48 5.17
C GLY A 32 6.36 -5.11 5.70
N ASP A 33 7.41 -4.47 5.16
CA ASP A 33 7.92 -3.21 5.71
C ASP A 33 8.32 -2.18 4.65
N LYS A 34 9.40 -2.41 3.92
CA LYS A 34 10.01 -1.43 3.00
C LYS A 34 10.26 -2.05 1.62
N PRO A 35 9.24 -2.23 0.78
CA PRO A 35 9.42 -2.70 -0.57
C PRO A 35 10.22 -1.69 -1.41
N PHE A 36 10.87 -2.16 -2.45
CA PHE A 36 11.41 -1.27 -3.47
C PHE A 36 10.33 -0.91 -4.49
N LEU A 37 10.28 0.37 -4.85
CA LEU A 37 9.48 0.84 -5.97
C LEU A 37 10.40 1.08 -7.16
N TYR A 38 10.05 0.48 -8.27
CA TYR A 38 10.65 0.75 -9.58
C TYR A 38 9.65 1.54 -10.43
N VAL A 39 10.05 2.73 -10.83
CA VAL A 39 9.23 3.64 -11.65
C VAL A 39 9.95 3.80 -12.99
N PRO A 40 9.61 3.00 -14.01
CA PRO A 40 10.26 3.06 -15.32
C PRO A 40 9.93 4.37 -16.05
N GLU A 41 10.71 4.79 -17.03
CA GLU A 41 10.39 5.95 -17.86
C GLU A 41 9.10 5.76 -18.65
N CYS A 42 8.83 4.54 -19.10
CA CYS A 42 7.59 4.12 -19.76
C CYS A 42 7.04 2.86 -19.09
N GLY A 43 5.73 2.79 -18.91
CA GLY A 43 5.07 1.65 -18.27
C GLY A 43 4.69 1.93 -16.82
N GLU A 44 4.02 0.96 -16.20
CA GLU A 44 3.44 1.09 -14.87
C GLU A 44 4.49 0.99 -13.74
N PRO A 45 4.30 1.69 -12.61
CA PRO A 45 5.11 1.51 -11.41
C PRO A 45 5.01 0.09 -10.86
N MET A 46 6.17 -0.48 -10.50
CA MET A 46 6.29 -1.85 -9.98
C MET A 46 6.78 -1.85 -8.54
N VAL A 47 6.32 -2.83 -7.77
CA VAL A 47 6.78 -3.10 -6.39
C VAL A 47 7.58 -4.38 -6.39
N TYR A 48 8.74 -4.35 -5.74
CA TYR A 48 9.62 -5.49 -5.57
C TYR A 48 9.75 -5.85 -4.08
N GLY A 49 9.73 -7.14 -3.79
CA GLY A 49 10.16 -7.65 -2.51
C GLY A 49 11.65 -7.38 -2.27
N CYS A 50 12.01 -7.17 -1.01
CA CYS A 50 13.40 -6.93 -0.63
C CYS A 50 13.68 -7.53 0.76
N PRO A 51 14.95 -7.61 1.20
CA PRO A 51 15.31 -8.17 2.52
C PRO A 51 14.77 -7.40 3.73
N TRP A 52 14.35 -6.13 3.56
CA TRP A 52 13.72 -5.36 4.65
C TRP A 52 12.25 -5.76 4.83
N THR A 53 12.03 -6.86 5.54
CA THR A 53 10.71 -7.46 5.74
C THR A 53 10.05 -7.07 7.07
N GLY A 54 10.74 -6.26 7.87
CA GLY A 54 10.24 -5.80 9.17
C GLY A 54 10.27 -6.89 10.24
N LYS A 55 9.59 -6.63 11.36
CA LYS A 55 9.56 -7.54 12.52
C LYS A 55 8.86 -8.87 12.23
N GLU A 56 7.93 -8.85 11.31
CA GLU A 56 7.10 -10.01 10.96
C GLU A 56 7.82 -10.99 10.03
N GLY A 57 8.91 -10.57 9.38
CA GLY A 57 9.67 -11.38 8.44
C GLY A 57 8.91 -11.71 7.14
N TRP A 58 7.82 -10.98 6.85
CA TRP A 58 7.00 -11.26 5.67
C TRP A 58 7.61 -10.69 4.41
N GLY A 59 7.83 -11.55 3.44
CA GLY A 59 8.30 -11.16 2.12
C GLY A 59 8.85 -12.33 1.33
N TYR A 60 8.92 -12.13 0.03
CA TYR A 60 9.56 -13.08 -0.88
C TYR A 60 10.22 -12.33 -2.04
N ASN A 61 11.13 -12.99 -2.73
CA ASN A 61 11.75 -12.46 -3.94
C ASN A 61 10.74 -12.53 -5.10
N GLY A 62 10.13 -11.40 -5.41
CA GLY A 62 9.12 -11.27 -6.44
C GLY A 62 8.78 -9.82 -6.71
N HIS A 63 7.86 -9.60 -7.63
CA HIS A 63 7.39 -8.26 -7.99
C HIS A 63 5.92 -8.31 -8.42
N ALA A 64 5.29 -7.14 -8.42
CA ALA A 64 3.94 -6.93 -8.90
C ALA A 64 3.72 -5.47 -9.31
N PRO A 65 2.77 -5.17 -10.22
CA PRO A 65 2.34 -3.81 -10.48
C PRO A 65 1.81 -3.13 -9.21
N LEU A 66 2.11 -1.84 -9.05
CA LEU A 66 1.55 -1.03 -7.98
C LEU A 66 0.16 -0.51 -8.38
N ALA A 67 -0.87 -1.31 -8.13
CA ALA A 67 -2.24 -0.98 -8.50
C ALA A 67 -2.91 0.08 -7.60
N GLY A 68 -2.31 0.41 -6.44
CA GLY A 68 -2.85 1.42 -5.55
C GLY A 68 -2.16 1.50 -4.20
N ILE A 69 -2.31 2.66 -3.54
CA ILE A 69 -1.74 2.95 -2.22
C ILE A 69 -2.88 3.32 -1.27
N CYS A 70 -2.90 2.77 -0.07
CA CYS A 70 -3.85 3.12 0.98
C CYS A 70 -3.13 3.62 2.22
N VAL A 71 -3.43 4.86 2.60
CA VAL A 71 -2.93 5.51 3.82
C VAL A 71 -3.87 5.18 4.97
N LEU A 72 -3.40 4.40 5.94
CA LEU A 72 -4.20 3.95 7.07
C LEU A 72 -4.12 4.90 8.26
N ARG A 73 -5.22 5.07 8.94
CA ARG A 73 -5.35 5.66 10.29
C ARG A 73 -6.26 4.81 11.16
N GLN A 74 -6.04 4.82 12.46
CA GLN A 74 -6.96 4.17 13.39
C GLN A 74 -8.23 4.98 13.51
N ALA A 75 -9.37 4.32 13.45
CA ALA A 75 -10.69 4.91 13.62
C ALA A 75 -11.67 3.88 14.20
N PRO A 76 -12.67 4.30 14.97
CA PRO A 76 -13.67 3.39 15.54
C PRO A 76 -14.64 2.82 14.49
N THR A 77 -14.71 3.46 13.32
CA THR A 77 -15.55 3.04 12.18
C THR A 77 -14.73 3.06 10.90
N CYS A 78 -15.00 2.10 10.01
CA CYS A 78 -14.31 2.02 8.73
C CYS A 78 -14.87 3.06 7.75
N SER A 79 -13.99 3.83 7.15
CA SER A 79 -14.29 4.76 6.06
C SER A 79 -13.10 4.84 5.11
N ILE A 80 -13.34 4.97 3.82
CA ILE A 80 -12.30 5.11 2.81
C ILE A 80 -12.70 6.17 1.80
N GLU A 81 -11.74 7.01 1.40
CA GLU A 81 -11.94 8.04 0.40
C GLU A 81 -10.74 8.11 -0.54
N ARG A 82 -10.98 8.51 -1.77
CA ARG A 82 -9.92 8.75 -2.74
C ARG A 82 -9.24 10.08 -2.44
N LEU A 83 -7.91 10.08 -2.38
CA LEU A 83 -7.13 11.30 -2.24
C LEU A 83 -6.75 11.87 -3.60
N ALA A 84 -6.78 13.20 -3.72
CA ALA A 84 -6.12 13.87 -4.83
C ALA A 84 -4.58 13.75 -4.67
N PRO A 85 -3.80 13.74 -5.77
CA PRO A 85 -2.35 13.64 -5.71
C PRO A 85 -1.68 14.66 -4.78
N ALA A 86 -2.17 15.89 -4.78
CA ALA A 86 -1.65 16.96 -3.92
C ALA A 86 -1.81 16.63 -2.42
N ASP A 87 -2.96 16.08 -2.03
CA ASP A 87 -3.27 15.73 -0.63
C ASP A 87 -2.48 14.50 -0.16
N ALA A 88 -2.15 13.59 -1.08
CA ALA A 88 -1.36 12.39 -0.79
C ALA A 88 0.14 12.66 -0.69
N SER A 89 0.65 13.70 -1.36
CA SER A 89 2.08 13.94 -1.61
C SER A 89 2.91 14.01 -0.33
N GLU A 90 2.50 14.82 0.64
CA GLU A 90 3.23 14.98 1.91
C GLU A 90 3.34 13.64 2.67
N THR A 91 2.24 12.87 2.72
CA THR A 91 2.24 11.59 3.41
C THR A 91 3.15 10.59 2.74
N ILE A 92 3.12 10.49 1.40
CA ILE A 92 3.96 9.56 0.65
C ILE A 92 5.44 9.95 0.76
N ILE A 93 5.79 11.23 0.62
CA ILE A 93 7.16 11.72 0.79
C ILE A 93 7.73 11.34 2.16
N ARG A 94 6.94 11.49 3.22
CA ARG A 94 7.35 11.14 4.59
C ARG A 94 7.59 9.63 4.81
N GLN A 95 7.02 8.79 3.98
CA GLN A 95 7.19 7.32 4.05
C GLN A 95 8.33 6.81 3.15
N CYS A 96 8.80 7.63 2.22
CA CYS A 96 9.91 7.26 1.35
C CYS A 96 11.27 7.49 2.01
N HIS A 97 12.23 6.65 1.67
CA HIS A 97 13.63 6.89 2.02
C HIS A 97 14.20 7.99 1.13
N MET A 98 14.56 9.13 1.75
CA MET A 98 15.18 10.26 1.05
C MET A 98 16.68 10.23 1.25
N PRO A 99 17.49 10.17 0.19
CA PRO A 99 18.95 10.24 0.28
C PRO A 99 19.39 11.66 0.63
N ARG A 100 19.62 11.91 1.92
CA ARG A 100 19.90 13.26 2.46
C ARG A 100 21.21 13.87 1.95
N GLU A 101 22.18 13.01 1.64
CA GLU A 101 23.52 13.43 1.22
C GLU A 101 23.67 13.59 -0.30
N SER A 102 22.59 13.33 -1.06
CA SER A 102 22.59 13.45 -2.51
C SER A 102 21.40 14.28 -3.00
N PRO A 103 21.61 15.57 -3.31
CA PRO A 103 20.54 16.41 -3.88
C PRO A 103 19.97 15.84 -5.17
N VAL A 104 20.79 15.24 -6.02
CA VAL A 104 20.36 14.57 -7.26
C VAL A 104 19.51 13.36 -6.94
N GLY A 105 19.92 12.53 -5.96
CA GLY A 105 19.17 11.39 -5.49
C GLY A 105 17.81 11.80 -4.90
N ALA A 106 17.78 12.84 -4.07
CA ALA A 106 16.54 13.37 -3.52
C ALA A 106 15.58 13.85 -4.61
N LEU A 107 16.09 14.59 -5.60
CA LEU A 107 15.28 15.04 -6.74
C LEU A 107 14.75 13.86 -7.57
N THR A 108 15.55 12.81 -7.76
CA THR A 108 15.12 11.59 -8.44
C THR A 108 13.96 10.92 -7.69
N VAL A 109 14.06 10.77 -6.37
CA VAL A 109 12.96 10.22 -5.54
C VAL A 109 11.70 11.07 -5.66
N LEU A 110 11.79 12.39 -5.61
CA LEU A 110 10.64 13.28 -5.77
C LEU A 110 9.98 13.11 -7.14
N ARG A 111 10.73 13.04 -8.23
CA ARG A 111 10.20 12.76 -9.58
C ARG A 111 9.51 11.41 -9.66
N CYS A 112 10.07 10.37 -9.01
CA CYS A 112 9.41 9.07 -8.93
C CYS A 112 8.07 9.16 -8.18
N ILE A 113 8.03 9.90 -7.06
CA ILE A 113 6.80 10.11 -6.29
C ILE A 113 5.75 10.84 -7.13
N ASP A 114 6.13 11.91 -7.82
CA ASP A 114 5.22 12.66 -8.70
C ASP A 114 4.60 11.75 -9.77
N ARG A 115 5.40 10.88 -10.40
CA ARG A 115 4.90 9.90 -11.36
C ARG A 115 3.97 8.88 -10.72
N VAL A 116 4.35 8.32 -9.58
CA VAL A 116 3.48 7.38 -8.85
C VAL A 116 2.15 8.04 -8.53
N LEU A 117 2.14 9.28 -8.04
CA LEU A 117 0.91 10.00 -7.68
C LEU A 117 0.06 10.38 -8.90
N ALA A 118 0.66 10.54 -10.07
CA ALA A 118 -0.06 10.80 -11.31
C ALA A 118 -0.75 9.54 -11.87
N GLU A 119 -0.17 8.37 -11.70
CA GLU A 119 -0.61 7.12 -12.33
C GLU A 119 -1.33 6.16 -11.35
N VAL A 120 -0.93 6.17 -10.08
CA VAL A 120 -1.38 5.21 -9.07
C VAL A 120 -2.43 5.84 -8.15
N PRO A 121 -3.61 5.23 -8.03
CA PRO A 121 -4.64 5.70 -7.12
C PRO A 121 -4.20 5.64 -5.66
N VAL A 122 -4.53 6.70 -4.90
CA VAL A 122 -4.26 6.77 -3.46
C VAL A 122 -5.56 6.96 -2.70
N TRP A 123 -5.70 6.24 -1.60
CA TRP A 123 -6.84 6.35 -0.68
C TRP A 123 -6.37 6.70 0.73
N ALA A 124 -7.21 7.42 1.47
CA ALA A 124 -7.12 7.53 2.92
C ALA A 124 -8.18 6.64 3.55
N MET A 125 -7.79 5.84 4.52
CA MET A 125 -8.69 4.93 5.20
C MET A 125 -8.59 5.06 6.72
N GLY A 126 -9.74 5.36 7.35
CA GLY A 126 -9.93 5.11 8.77
C GLY A 126 -10.41 3.68 8.96
N CYS A 127 -9.78 2.92 9.85
CA CYS A 127 -10.17 1.52 10.08
C CYS A 127 -9.94 1.06 11.52
N ASP A 128 -10.74 0.09 11.91
CA ASP A 128 -10.57 -0.77 13.06
C ASP A 128 -9.85 -2.08 12.68
N ILE A 129 -9.92 -3.10 13.54
CA ILE A 129 -9.31 -4.42 13.32
C ILE A 129 -10.34 -5.51 12.97
N SER A 130 -11.42 -5.12 12.27
CA SER A 130 -12.51 -6.03 11.89
C SER A 130 -12.40 -6.52 10.43
N GLU A 131 -13.22 -7.52 10.08
CA GLU A 131 -13.42 -7.94 8.69
C GLU A 131 -13.97 -6.80 7.83
N THR A 132 -14.78 -5.90 8.41
CA THR A 132 -15.29 -4.71 7.72
C THR A 132 -14.16 -3.85 7.17
N ALA A 133 -13.02 -3.74 7.87
CA ALA A 133 -11.87 -3.02 7.38
C ALA A 133 -11.30 -3.66 6.09
N VAL A 134 -11.25 -4.99 6.02
CA VAL A 134 -10.81 -5.69 4.80
C VAL A 134 -11.79 -5.46 3.67
N LYS A 135 -13.07 -5.67 3.93
CA LYS A 135 -14.14 -5.45 2.95
C LYS A 135 -14.08 -4.04 2.37
N THR A 136 -14.03 -3.03 3.24
CA THR A 136 -14.02 -1.60 2.85
C THR A 136 -12.81 -1.28 1.96
N SER A 137 -11.61 -1.72 2.36
CA SER A 137 -10.42 -1.49 1.54
C SER A 137 -10.42 -2.30 0.24
N PHE A 138 -10.85 -3.55 0.29
CA PHE A 138 -10.91 -4.43 -0.87
C PHE A 138 -11.85 -3.85 -1.95
N GLU A 139 -13.09 -3.56 -1.60
CA GLU A 139 -14.10 -3.07 -2.54
C GLU A 139 -13.68 -1.72 -3.16
N ALA A 140 -13.19 -0.79 -2.35
CA ALA A 140 -12.76 0.52 -2.84
C ALA A 140 -11.52 0.45 -3.75
N MET A 141 -10.56 -0.42 -3.43
CA MET A 141 -9.28 -0.47 -4.14
C MET A 141 -9.34 -1.37 -5.39
N THR A 142 -10.20 -2.39 -5.39
CA THR A 142 -10.31 -3.34 -6.52
C THR A 142 -11.51 -3.06 -7.42
N GLY A 143 -12.53 -2.38 -6.93
CA GLY A 143 -13.82 -2.24 -7.60
C GLY A 143 -14.65 -3.53 -7.65
N GLN A 144 -14.21 -4.60 -6.96
CA GLN A 144 -14.88 -5.89 -6.93
C GLN A 144 -15.72 -6.03 -5.66
N SER A 145 -16.81 -6.80 -5.73
CA SER A 145 -17.60 -7.15 -4.55
C SER A 145 -16.85 -8.16 -3.68
N TYR A 146 -16.58 -7.80 -2.43
CA TYR A 146 -15.97 -8.69 -1.44
C TYR A 146 -16.78 -9.97 -1.25
N ALA A 147 -18.11 -9.85 -1.16
CA ALA A 147 -19.00 -10.98 -0.96
C ALA A 147 -18.97 -11.98 -2.13
N GLU A 148 -18.76 -11.52 -3.36
CA GLU A 148 -18.65 -12.39 -4.53
C GLU A 148 -17.33 -13.15 -4.57
N VAL A 149 -16.25 -12.53 -4.11
CA VAL A 149 -14.91 -13.14 -4.08
C VAL A 149 -14.84 -14.20 -2.99
N VAL A 150 -15.36 -13.91 -1.79
CA VAL A 150 -15.33 -14.87 -0.66
C VAL A 150 -16.32 -16.04 -0.83
N ARG A 151 -17.44 -15.85 -1.57
CA ARG A 151 -18.42 -16.93 -1.83
C ARG A 151 -18.01 -17.98 -2.85
N LYS A 152 -16.92 -17.77 -3.59
CA LYS A 152 -16.43 -18.73 -4.61
C LYS A 152 -15.64 -19.91 -4.02
N GLN A 153 -15.85 -20.19 -2.75
CA GLN A 153 -15.37 -21.42 -2.07
C GLN A 153 -16.34 -22.57 -2.22
#